data_a90626c2ebffa5d970974c63c388bd6b
#
_entry.id   a90626c2ebffa5d970974c63c388bd6b
#
_cell.length_a   1.000
_cell.length_b   1.000
_cell.length_c   1.000
_cell.angle_alpha   90.00
_cell.angle_beta   90.00
_cell.angle_gamma   90.00
#
_symmetry.space_group_name_H-M   'P 1'
#
loop_
_entity.id
_entity.type
_entity.pdbx_description
1 polymer ?
#
loop_
_entity_poly.entity_id
_entity_poly.type
_entity_poly.pdbx_seq_one_letter_code
_entity_poly.pdbx_strand_id
1 'polypeptide(L)'
;MTEQQLPAWADPDVSPAGLDAQGVSRRQLLHRAGLFGAAFAAGSLATPAAAASGPHRLGGSDPRLAYLVGDHHIHTVYSHDAKYTFSQLAAAGEKFGLDWMVFTEHSNFGHAQYGAPLEHAEILKARAENPRQLIFQGLEWYIPGAEHCTVFSPPGKHEVDLLTKFESAYDGKLLGYTDGSAGGANTARNEAHAVNGIKWLAEQRRTGYVDDVLVLANHPMRLGIDSPHEMRAWRDAAPEIMIGMEGAPGAQGAAIPGWRGATSIRGEYENKPSAQSWQGYPADGYLTYGGFDWATATVGGLWDSMLAEGSLFSITTNSDAHRIVFDTWKNGDWPAGQNFDNTGKLPDPVNTDTPQPGSDFWPGQFSRTHVGVTRYGYRAVMEGMRAGRVWLDHGHLLDGLDVRLTRDCDFGRGVTLGGRIRVRRGEKLTLNITVTTASRLNPQGILPELAHVDVIRGAVRGPVADRDTWQAPDTRVVKSKDVTGRTGTYTLRVPLTAGDESFYVRLRGSDGNRHGAGYLGASVDPHGPIVHAPGNGDPWADTWFYSNPVFVDVVGG
;
A
#
# COMPACT_ATOMS: atom_id res chain seq x y z
N MET A 1 -36.92 8.30 -1.22
CA MET A 1 -35.97 7.73 -0.25
C MET A 1 -35.28 8.92 0.37
N THR A 2 -35.38 9.09 1.67
CA THR A 2 -34.69 10.16 2.41
C THR A 2 -33.18 9.93 2.26
N GLU A 3 -32.44 10.95 1.81
CA GLU A 3 -30.96 10.93 1.82
C GLU A 3 -30.53 10.57 3.24
N GLN A 4 -29.89 9.41 3.38
CA GLN A 4 -29.35 8.99 4.65
C GLN A 4 -28.07 9.78 4.86
N GLN A 5 -28.12 10.77 5.73
CA GLN A 5 -26.96 11.61 6.04
C GLN A 5 -25.90 10.74 6.71
N LEU A 6 -24.69 10.73 6.16
CA LEU A 6 -23.57 10.00 6.73
C LEU A 6 -23.34 10.45 8.18
N PRO A 7 -23.02 9.53 9.10
CA PRO A 7 -22.57 9.91 10.43
C PRO A 7 -21.32 10.80 10.35
N ALA A 8 -21.15 11.72 11.29
CA ALA A 8 -20.04 12.69 11.29
C ALA A 8 -18.65 12.04 11.17
N TRP A 9 -18.46 10.82 11.70
CA TRP A 9 -17.21 10.07 11.59
C TRP A 9 -16.98 9.47 10.20
N ALA A 10 -18.01 9.33 9.39
CA ALA A 10 -17.93 8.84 8.01
C ALA A 10 -17.84 9.99 6.99
N ASP A 11 -17.97 11.23 7.43
CA ASP A 11 -17.86 12.42 6.58
C ASP A 11 -16.37 12.71 6.34
N PRO A 12 -15.89 12.73 5.08
CA PRO A 12 -14.51 13.00 4.74
C PRO A 12 -14.02 14.39 5.18
N ASP A 13 -14.91 15.33 5.44
CA ASP A 13 -14.59 16.70 5.83
C ASP A 13 -14.67 16.94 7.35
N VAL A 14 -15.06 15.94 8.14
CA VAL A 14 -15.09 16.06 9.61
C VAL A 14 -13.67 16.15 10.15
N SER A 15 -13.41 17.20 10.94
CA SER A 15 -12.11 17.38 11.58
C SER A 15 -11.88 16.37 12.71
N PRO A 16 -10.59 16.02 13.02
CA PRO A 16 -10.26 15.15 14.16
C PRO A 16 -10.84 15.62 15.49
N ALA A 17 -11.00 16.94 15.69
CA ALA A 17 -11.60 17.49 16.90
C ALA A 17 -13.08 17.11 17.04
N GLY A 18 -13.82 16.98 15.93
CA GLY A 18 -15.20 16.52 15.94
C GLY A 18 -15.30 15.01 16.22
N LEU A 19 -14.31 14.24 15.80
CA LEU A 19 -14.23 12.80 16.06
C LEU A 19 -13.75 12.48 17.48
N ASP A 20 -12.89 13.31 18.06
CA ASP A 20 -12.45 13.16 19.46
C ASP A 20 -13.63 13.19 20.45
N ALA A 21 -14.64 14.02 20.17
CA ALA A 21 -15.87 14.08 20.96
C ALA A 21 -16.72 12.80 20.86
N GLN A 22 -16.46 11.95 19.85
CA GLN A 22 -17.21 10.71 19.57
C GLN A 22 -16.43 9.42 19.79
N GLY A 23 -15.23 9.47 20.37
CA GLY A 23 -14.52 8.26 20.82
C GLY A 23 -13.16 7.97 20.20
N VAL A 24 -12.61 8.86 19.38
CA VAL A 24 -11.19 8.77 19.01
C VAL A 24 -10.37 9.59 19.99
N SER A 25 -9.72 8.96 20.95
CA SER A 25 -8.97 9.71 21.96
C SER A 25 -7.72 10.32 21.33
N ARG A 26 -7.43 11.58 21.71
CA ARG A 26 -6.17 12.29 21.42
C ARG A 26 -4.94 11.43 21.71
N ARG A 27 -5.05 10.55 22.69
CA ARG A 27 -4.02 9.60 23.12
C ARG A 27 -3.79 8.49 22.08
N GLN A 28 -4.83 8.00 21.41
CA GLN A 28 -4.73 6.99 20.36
C GLN A 28 -4.13 7.59 19.07
N LEU A 29 -4.51 8.81 18.70
CA LEU A 29 -3.91 9.52 17.59
C LEU A 29 -2.41 9.75 17.85
N LEU A 30 -2.02 10.19 19.06
CA LEU A 30 -0.64 10.42 19.46
C LEU A 30 0.17 9.12 19.60
N HIS A 31 -0.43 8.03 20.08
CA HIS A 31 0.21 6.71 20.12
C HIS A 31 0.51 6.17 18.73
N ARG A 32 -0.35 6.45 17.74
CA ARG A 32 -0.20 5.98 16.37
C ARG A 32 0.62 6.93 15.49
N ALA A 33 0.78 8.17 15.92
CA ALA A 33 1.69 9.14 15.30
C ALA A 33 3.18 8.81 15.49
N GLY A 34 3.53 7.59 15.90
CA GLY A 34 4.91 7.18 16.19
C GLY A 34 5.54 8.20 17.14
N LEU A 35 5.29 8.05 18.42
CA LEU A 35 5.68 8.97 19.50
C LEU A 35 7.08 9.59 19.38
N PHE A 36 7.22 10.60 18.56
CA PHE A 36 8.37 11.51 18.57
C PHE A 36 8.25 12.61 19.65
N GLY A 37 7.27 12.49 20.55
CA GLY A 37 6.93 13.48 21.56
C GLY A 37 7.17 13.09 23.01
N ALA A 38 7.69 11.91 23.32
CA ALA A 38 7.87 11.48 24.71
C ALA A 38 9.02 12.17 25.47
N ALA A 39 9.80 13.05 24.83
CA ALA A 39 10.92 13.77 25.47
C ALA A 39 10.58 15.18 25.98
N PHE A 40 9.34 15.66 25.89
CA PHE A 40 8.98 17.03 26.26
C PHE A 40 7.74 17.18 27.17
N ALA A 41 7.41 16.17 27.96
CA ALA A 41 6.31 16.24 28.91
C ALA A 41 6.75 16.39 30.37
N ALA A 42 7.76 17.21 30.63
CA ALA A 42 8.08 17.68 31.98
C ALA A 42 8.45 19.16 31.93
N GLY A 43 7.44 20.01 31.92
CA GLY A 43 7.67 21.46 31.98
C GLY A 43 6.44 22.30 31.64
N SER A 44 5.78 22.77 32.71
CA SER A 44 4.92 23.97 32.81
C SER A 44 3.62 24.04 31.99
N LEU A 45 2.53 24.00 32.74
CA LEU A 45 1.25 24.59 32.42
C LEU A 45 1.36 26.12 32.28
N ALA A 46 1.15 26.64 31.08
CA ALA A 46 0.88 28.05 30.86
C ALA A 46 -0.30 28.20 29.87
N THR A 47 -1.30 28.92 30.30
CA THR A 47 -2.51 29.29 29.54
C THR A 47 -2.19 30.09 28.28
N PRO A 48 -2.88 29.90 27.17
CA PRO A 48 -2.64 30.70 25.97
C PRO A 48 -3.36 32.05 26.03
N ALA A 49 -2.59 33.12 25.89
CA ALA A 49 -3.11 34.42 25.53
C ALA A 49 -3.28 34.51 24.01
N ALA A 50 -4.41 35.05 23.58
CA ALA A 50 -4.71 35.33 22.19
C ALA A 50 -3.77 36.40 21.61
N ALA A 51 -3.16 36.14 20.47
CA ALA A 51 -2.42 37.11 19.69
C ALA A 51 -2.90 37.15 18.24
N ALA A 52 -3.13 38.36 17.79
CA ALA A 52 -3.73 38.72 16.52
C ALA A 52 -2.86 38.41 15.29
N SER A 53 -3.56 38.17 14.19
CA SER A 53 -3.10 37.85 12.85
C SER A 53 -2.41 38.95 12.10
N GLY A 54 -1.28 38.67 11.47
CA GLY A 54 -0.69 39.41 10.37
C GLY A 54 -0.25 38.46 9.25
N PRO A 55 -0.26 38.83 7.96
CA PRO A 55 -0.02 37.91 6.86
C PRO A 55 1.48 37.67 6.68
N HIS A 56 1.99 36.60 7.23
CA HIS A 56 3.33 36.14 6.91
C HIS A 56 3.26 35.07 5.84
N ARG A 57 3.95 35.27 4.72
CA ARG A 57 4.26 34.27 3.71
C ARG A 57 4.99 33.10 4.39
N LEU A 58 4.27 32.03 4.57
CA LEU A 58 4.82 30.80 5.13
C LEU A 58 5.62 30.10 4.03
N GLY A 59 6.94 30.17 4.11
CA GLY A 59 7.81 29.17 3.52
C GLY A 59 7.48 27.84 4.19
N GLY A 60 7.06 26.83 3.38
CA GLY A 60 6.47 25.61 3.87
C GLY A 60 7.39 24.84 4.82
N SER A 61 7.02 24.79 6.08
CA SER A 61 7.43 23.73 6.99
C SER A 61 6.41 22.61 6.84
N ASP A 62 6.87 21.42 6.47
CA ASP A 62 6.03 20.24 6.43
C ASP A 62 5.41 20.01 7.82
N PRO A 63 4.09 19.89 7.94
CA PRO A 63 3.46 19.68 9.24
C PRO A 63 3.94 18.35 9.85
N ARG A 64 3.89 18.24 11.17
CA ARG A 64 4.11 16.95 11.83
C ARG A 64 3.00 15.99 11.36
N LEU A 65 3.41 14.89 10.75
CA LEU A 65 2.49 13.86 10.26
C LEU A 65 2.17 12.88 11.39
N ALA A 66 0.91 12.47 11.45
CA ALA A 66 0.51 11.23 12.08
C ALA A 66 0.50 10.13 11.01
N TYR A 67 0.90 8.92 11.36
CA TYR A 67 0.81 7.79 10.45
C TYR A 67 -0.39 6.94 10.83
N LEU A 68 -1.37 6.84 9.91
CA LEU A 68 -2.52 5.96 10.03
C LEU A 68 -2.19 4.62 9.38
N VAL A 69 -2.49 3.56 10.09
CA VAL A 69 -2.23 2.19 9.65
C VAL A 69 -3.44 1.65 8.92
N GLY A 70 -3.25 1.01 7.78
CA GLY A 70 -4.38 0.44 7.05
C GLY A 70 -4.01 -0.66 6.07
N ASP A 71 -5.07 -1.13 5.43
CA ASP A 71 -5.07 -2.20 4.45
C ASP A 71 -6.04 -1.83 3.32
N HIS A 72 -5.60 -1.91 2.08
CA HIS A 72 -6.40 -1.44 0.95
C HIS A 72 -6.88 -2.56 0.02
N HIS A 73 -6.67 -3.83 0.39
CA HIS A 73 -7.05 -4.96 -0.43
C HIS A 73 -7.62 -6.07 0.45
N ILE A 74 -8.95 -6.14 0.52
CA ILE A 74 -9.67 -7.01 1.44
C ILE A 74 -10.96 -7.50 0.76
N HIS A 75 -11.19 -8.81 0.76
CA HIS A 75 -12.36 -9.44 0.17
C HIS A 75 -13.31 -10.00 1.22
N THR A 76 -14.60 -9.98 0.89
CA THR A 76 -15.67 -10.52 1.74
C THR A 76 -16.47 -11.59 1.01
N VAL A 77 -17.55 -12.03 1.60
CA VAL A 77 -18.53 -12.94 0.96
C VAL A 77 -19.15 -12.38 -0.32
N TYR A 78 -18.87 -11.12 -0.69
CA TYR A 78 -19.27 -10.53 -1.96
C TYR A 78 -18.24 -10.79 -3.09
N SER A 79 -17.09 -11.35 -2.76
CA SER A 79 -16.18 -12.01 -3.73
C SER A 79 -16.48 -13.51 -3.80
N HIS A 80 -16.35 -14.07 -5.00
CA HIS A 80 -16.74 -15.47 -5.27
C HIS A 80 -15.87 -16.52 -4.57
N ASP A 81 -14.77 -16.14 -3.96
CA ASP A 81 -13.74 -17.00 -3.38
C ASP A 81 -13.32 -16.62 -1.95
N ALA A 82 -13.88 -15.56 -1.38
CA ALA A 82 -13.63 -15.15 -0.01
C ALA A 82 -14.68 -15.73 0.98
N LYS A 83 -14.45 -15.61 2.28
CA LYS A 83 -15.26 -16.31 3.29
C LYS A 83 -15.98 -15.39 4.28
N TYR A 84 -15.43 -14.22 4.57
CA TYR A 84 -15.79 -13.45 5.77
C TYR A 84 -16.75 -12.33 5.45
N THR A 85 -17.52 -11.94 6.48
CA THR A 85 -18.38 -10.75 6.41
C THR A 85 -17.59 -9.48 6.69
N PHE A 86 -18.13 -8.32 6.28
CA PHE A 86 -17.56 -7.00 6.61
C PHE A 86 -17.32 -6.83 8.10
N SER A 87 -18.29 -7.21 8.94
CA SER A 87 -18.18 -7.07 10.40
C SER A 87 -17.03 -7.92 10.98
N GLN A 88 -16.81 -9.14 10.46
CA GLN A 88 -15.70 -9.98 10.93
C GLN A 88 -14.34 -9.37 10.57
N LEU A 89 -14.19 -8.89 9.34
CA LEU A 89 -12.94 -8.30 8.87
C LEU A 89 -12.67 -6.94 9.52
N ALA A 90 -13.70 -6.10 9.70
CA ALA A 90 -13.57 -4.83 10.41
C ALA A 90 -13.16 -5.04 11.88
N ALA A 91 -13.76 -6.01 12.56
CA ALA A 91 -13.40 -6.36 13.93
C ALA A 91 -11.95 -6.91 14.00
N ALA A 92 -11.52 -7.70 13.03
CA ALA A 92 -10.14 -8.16 12.92
C ALA A 92 -9.18 -6.98 12.69
N GLY A 93 -9.50 -6.06 11.79
CA GLY A 93 -8.73 -4.85 11.55
C GLY A 93 -8.61 -3.98 12.82
N GLU A 94 -9.68 -3.80 13.60
CA GLU A 94 -9.60 -3.11 14.90
C GLU A 94 -8.69 -3.84 15.87
N LYS A 95 -8.81 -5.17 15.96
CA LYS A 95 -7.96 -6.01 16.82
C LYS A 95 -6.47 -5.84 16.49
N PHE A 96 -6.11 -5.76 15.21
CA PHE A 96 -4.73 -5.61 14.76
C PHE A 96 -4.29 -4.16 14.55
N GLY A 97 -5.14 -3.21 14.89
CA GLY A 97 -4.79 -1.80 14.99
C GLY A 97 -4.87 -1.00 13.71
N LEU A 98 -5.71 -1.40 12.77
CA LEU A 98 -5.96 -0.62 11.57
C LEU A 98 -6.84 0.61 11.86
N ASP A 99 -6.43 1.74 11.30
CA ASP A 99 -7.17 3.00 11.31
C ASP A 99 -8.08 3.13 10.09
N TRP A 100 -7.70 2.52 8.97
CA TRP A 100 -8.44 2.56 7.72
C TRP A 100 -8.37 1.23 6.97
N MET A 101 -9.42 0.93 6.21
CA MET A 101 -9.57 -0.28 5.42
C MET A 101 -10.30 0.04 4.11
N VAL A 102 -9.91 -0.63 3.02
CA VAL A 102 -10.65 -0.63 1.76
C VAL A 102 -11.11 -2.05 1.48
N PHE A 103 -12.41 -2.26 1.36
CA PHE A 103 -12.97 -3.50 0.87
C PHE A 103 -13.03 -3.45 -0.65
N THR A 104 -12.41 -4.43 -1.30
CA THR A 104 -12.18 -4.46 -2.75
C THR A 104 -12.68 -5.78 -3.32
N GLU A 105 -14.00 -5.88 -3.45
CA GLU A 105 -14.57 -7.10 -4.00
C GLU A 105 -14.12 -7.30 -5.46
N HIS A 106 -13.98 -8.56 -5.85
CA HIS A 106 -13.70 -8.89 -7.26
C HIS A 106 -14.77 -8.35 -8.18
N SER A 107 -14.38 -7.63 -9.20
CA SER A 107 -15.28 -7.28 -10.29
C SER A 107 -15.72 -8.55 -11.04
N ASN A 108 -17.00 -8.71 -11.22
CA ASN A 108 -17.60 -9.82 -11.96
C ASN A 108 -19.09 -9.53 -12.18
N PHE A 109 -19.74 -10.37 -12.99
CA PHE A 109 -21.16 -10.17 -13.33
C PHE A 109 -22.06 -10.06 -12.09
N GLY A 110 -21.92 -10.93 -11.10
CA GLY A 110 -22.72 -10.88 -9.88
C GLY A 110 -22.48 -9.61 -9.07
N HIS A 111 -21.25 -9.13 -8.98
CA HIS A 111 -20.92 -7.90 -8.26
C HIS A 111 -21.53 -6.67 -8.94
N ALA A 112 -21.33 -6.47 -10.24
CA ALA A 112 -21.88 -5.31 -10.96
C ALA A 112 -23.42 -5.23 -10.91
N GLN A 113 -24.10 -6.38 -10.97
CA GLN A 113 -25.56 -6.41 -10.97
C GLN A 113 -26.19 -6.37 -9.58
N TYR A 114 -25.62 -7.09 -8.61
CA TYR A 114 -26.24 -7.35 -7.32
C TYR A 114 -25.35 -6.98 -6.14
N GLY A 115 -24.06 -7.37 -6.18
CA GLY A 115 -23.13 -7.29 -5.07
C GLY A 115 -22.91 -5.88 -4.57
N ALA A 116 -22.45 -4.97 -5.43
CA ALA A 116 -22.05 -3.63 -5.01
C ALA A 116 -23.14 -2.82 -4.29
N PRO A 117 -24.41 -2.81 -4.71
CA PRO A 117 -25.48 -2.18 -3.92
C PRO A 117 -25.80 -2.87 -2.61
N LEU A 118 -25.69 -4.23 -2.55
CA LEU A 118 -25.97 -5.00 -1.34
C LEU A 118 -24.85 -4.85 -0.32
N GLU A 119 -23.59 -4.90 -0.76
CA GLU A 119 -22.43 -4.69 0.11
C GLU A 119 -22.44 -3.30 0.73
N HIS A 120 -22.94 -2.28 0.02
CA HIS A 120 -23.00 -0.92 0.56
C HIS A 120 -23.78 -0.85 1.87
N ALA A 121 -24.88 -1.57 1.97
CA ALA A 121 -25.66 -1.64 3.20
C ALA A 121 -24.84 -2.28 4.35
N GLU A 122 -24.07 -3.32 4.04
CA GLU A 122 -23.18 -3.97 5.02
C GLU A 122 -21.99 -3.07 5.40
N ILE A 123 -21.44 -2.32 4.46
CA ILE A 123 -20.39 -1.31 4.72
C ILE A 123 -20.90 -0.21 5.63
N LEU A 124 -22.09 0.32 5.40
CA LEU A 124 -22.71 1.31 6.28
C LEU A 124 -22.89 0.77 7.71
N LYS A 125 -23.29 -0.49 7.84
CA LYS A 125 -23.35 -1.19 9.12
C LYS A 125 -21.97 -1.32 9.76
N ALA A 126 -20.98 -1.79 9.01
CA ALA A 126 -19.61 -1.92 9.51
C ALA A 126 -19.02 -0.56 9.95
N ARG A 127 -19.28 0.51 9.21
CA ARG A 127 -18.93 1.89 9.61
C ARG A 127 -19.58 2.29 10.93
N ALA A 128 -20.86 1.95 11.12
CA ALA A 128 -21.58 2.25 12.36
C ALA A 128 -21.08 1.44 13.57
N GLU A 129 -20.72 0.18 13.35
CA GLU A 129 -20.19 -0.72 14.38
C GLU A 129 -18.73 -0.39 14.76
N ASN A 130 -17.95 0.18 13.82
CA ASN A 130 -16.52 0.47 13.99
C ASN A 130 -16.19 1.96 13.77
N PRO A 131 -16.73 2.87 14.61
CA PRO A 131 -16.63 4.32 14.37
C PRO A 131 -15.21 4.89 14.50
N ARG A 132 -14.24 4.07 14.87
CA ARG A 132 -12.82 4.44 14.95
C ARG A 132 -12.01 3.96 13.76
N GLN A 133 -12.67 3.37 12.76
CA GLN A 133 -12.04 2.94 11.51
C GLN A 133 -12.63 3.71 10.33
N LEU A 134 -11.78 4.09 9.40
CA LEU A 134 -12.20 4.67 8.13
C LEU A 134 -12.37 3.52 7.12
N ILE A 135 -13.61 3.13 6.87
CA ILE A 135 -13.94 2.00 5.99
C ILE A 135 -14.38 2.54 4.63
N PHE A 136 -13.56 2.30 3.60
CA PHE A 136 -13.86 2.63 2.22
C PHE A 136 -14.56 1.47 1.53
N GLN A 137 -15.43 1.79 0.58
CA GLN A 137 -15.88 0.85 -0.44
C GLN A 137 -15.00 0.98 -1.67
N GLY A 138 -14.55 -0.14 -2.20
CA GLY A 138 -13.67 -0.22 -3.36
C GLY A 138 -14.07 -1.36 -4.28
N LEU A 139 -13.21 -1.62 -5.24
CA LEU A 139 -13.34 -2.66 -6.24
C LEU A 139 -11.94 -3.18 -6.56
N GLU A 140 -11.77 -4.48 -6.64
CA GLU A 140 -10.65 -5.06 -7.34
C GLU A 140 -11.02 -5.24 -8.81
N TRP A 141 -10.61 -4.27 -9.61
CA TRP A 141 -10.90 -4.19 -11.03
C TRP A 141 -10.03 -5.15 -11.83
N TYR A 142 -10.64 -6.04 -12.61
CA TYR A 142 -9.94 -6.83 -13.62
C TYR A 142 -9.56 -5.91 -14.77
N ILE A 143 -8.29 -5.55 -14.87
CA ILE A 143 -7.80 -4.66 -15.93
C ILE A 143 -7.93 -5.38 -17.28
N PRO A 144 -8.47 -4.73 -18.32
CA PRO A 144 -8.49 -5.33 -19.64
C PRO A 144 -7.12 -5.77 -20.13
N GLY A 145 -6.92 -7.07 -20.27
CA GLY A 145 -5.68 -7.67 -20.75
C GLY A 145 -4.52 -7.72 -19.74
N ALA A 146 -4.77 -7.44 -18.47
CA ALA A 146 -3.75 -7.38 -17.42
C ALA A 146 -4.23 -8.03 -16.12
N GLU A 147 -3.47 -7.87 -15.04
CA GLU A 147 -3.87 -8.27 -13.69
C GLU A 147 -4.90 -7.28 -13.11
N HIS A 148 -4.91 -7.04 -11.83
CA HIS A 148 -5.95 -6.29 -11.15
C HIS A 148 -5.49 -4.92 -10.68
N CYS A 149 -6.46 -4.03 -10.39
CA CYS A 149 -6.24 -2.79 -9.66
C CYS A 149 -7.26 -2.60 -8.54
N THR A 150 -6.81 -2.15 -7.40
CA THR A 150 -7.68 -1.52 -6.40
C THR A 150 -8.19 -0.18 -6.93
N VAL A 151 -9.51 0.00 -6.92
CA VAL A 151 -10.20 1.27 -7.21
C VAL A 151 -11.07 1.62 -6.03
N PHE A 152 -10.93 2.80 -5.44
CA PHE A 152 -11.78 3.22 -4.33
C PHE A 152 -11.98 4.73 -4.26
N SER A 153 -13.09 5.15 -3.63
CA SER A 153 -13.43 6.55 -3.39
C SER A 153 -13.80 6.76 -1.91
N PRO A 154 -13.77 7.99 -1.39
CA PRO A 154 -14.26 8.26 -0.06
C PRO A 154 -15.78 8.09 0.00
N PRO A 155 -16.37 7.89 1.20
CA PRO A 155 -17.82 7.88 1.38
C PRO A 155 -18.47 9.10 0.76
N GLY A 156 -19.55 8.88 0.01
CA GLY A 156 -20.26 9.95 -0.66
C GLY A 156 -21.49 9.46 -1.41
N LYS A 157 -22.25 10.40 -1.95
CA LYS A 157 -23.51 10.14 -2.64
C LYS A 157 -23.40 9.14 -3.80
N HIS A 158 -22.26 9.14 -4.47
CA HIS A 158 -22.02 8.40 -5.72
C HIS A 158 -20.95 7.31 -5.58
N GLU A 159 -20.56 6.91 -4.36
CA GLU A 159 -19.53 5.88 -4.20
C GLU A 159 -19.90 4.54 -4.86
N VAL A 160 -21.13 4.07 -4.68
CA VAL A 160 -21.63 2.83 -5.32
C VAL A 160 -21.81 3.02 -6.83
N ASP A 161 -22.42 4.13 -7.23
CA ASP A 161 -22.66 4.43 -8.64
C ASP A 161 -21.37 4.54 -9.45
N LEU A 162 -20.31 5.09 -8.85
CA LEU A 162 -18.98 5.14 -9.47
C LEU A 162 -18.50 3.73 -9.81
N LEU A 163 -18.50 2.85 -8.79
CA LEU A 163 -17.96 1.49 -8.92
C LEU A 163 -18.78 0.66 -9.92
N THR A 164 -20.11 0.65 -9.81
CA THR A 164 -20.98 -0.13 -10.71
C THR A 164 -20.89 0.34 -12.15
N LYS A 165 -20.85 1.66 -12.39
CA LYS A 165 -20.69 2.21 -13.77
C LYS A 165 -19.31 1.92 -14.33
N PHE A 166 -18.27 2.04 -13.51
CA PHE A 166 -16.91 1.76 -13.92
C PHE A 166 -16.73 0.29 -14.26
N GLU A 167 -17.14 -0.61 -13.38
CA GLU A 167 -17.07 -2.05 -13.59
C GLU A 167 -17.82 -2.45 -14.86
N SER A 168 -19.07 -2.02 -15.04
CA SER A 168 -19.88 -2.36 -16.19
C SER A 168 -19.29 -1.88 -17.51
N ALA A 169 -18.51 -0.80 -17.52
CA ALA A 169 -17.96 -0.19 -18.74
C ALA A 169 -16.50 -0.59 -19.01
N TYR A 170 -15.72 -0.96 -18.00
CA TYR A 170 -14.27 -1.09 -18.12
C TYR A 170 -13.68 -2.37 -17.54
N ASP A 171 -14.48 -3.26 -16.94
CA ASP A 171 -13.97 -4.51 -16.42
C ASP A 171 -13.58 -5.49 -17.53
N GLY A 172 -12.33 -5.98 -17.48
CA GLY A 172 -11.78 -6.85 -18.51
C GLY A 172 -12.45 -8.20 -18.56
N LYS A 173 -12.75 -8.80 -17.41
CA LYS A 173 -13.40 -10.12 -17.33
C LYS A 173 -14.86 -10.03 -17.77
N LEU A 174 -15.59 -9.03 -17.29
CA LEU A 174 -16.99 -8.80 -17.63
C LEU A 174 -17.17 -8.55 -19.13
N LEU A 175 -16.25 -7.83 -19.76
CA LEU A 175 -16.27 -7.49 -21.18
C LEU A 175 -15.59 -8.53 -22.07
N GLY A 176 -14.99 -9.57 -21.51
CA GLY A 176 -14.24 -10.58 -22.26
C GLY A 176 -12.90 -10.08 -22.82
N TYR A 177 -12.28 -9.09 -22.20
CA TYR A 177 -10.98 -8.54 -22.57
C TYR A 177 -9.88 -9.18 -21.70
N THR A 178 -9.67 -10.48 -21.86
CA THR A 178 -8.84 -11.32 -20.99
C THR A 178 -7.50 -11.72 -21.60
N ASP A 179 -7.20 -11.31 -22.84
CA ASP A 179 -5.89 -11.55 -23.44
C ASP A 179 -4.83 -10.70 -22.74
N GLY A 180 -3.76 -11.31 -22.25
CA GLY A 180 -2.65 -10.61 -21.61
C GLY A 180 -1.76 -9.82 -22.59
N SER A 181 -0.75 -9.14 -22.06
CA SER A 181 0.14 -8.24 -22.80
C SER A 181 1.23 -8.92 -23.64
N ALA A 182 1.20 -10.24 -23.77
CA ALA A 182 2.21 -11.00 -24.53
C ALA A 182 2.14 -10.86 -26.07
N GLY A 183 1.43 -9.86 -26.60
CA GLY A 183 1.35 -9.60 -28.03
C GLY A 183 0.23 -10.37 -28.76
N GLY A 184 -0.84 -10.73 -28.06
CA GLY A 184 -2.06 -11.27 -28.67
C GLY A 184 -2.75 -10.26 -29.61
N ALA A 185 -3.64 -10.74 -30.49
CA ALA A 185 -4.31 -9.91 -31.49
C ALA A 185 -5.13 -8.74 -30.90
N ASN A 186 -5.53 -8.84 -29.64
CA ASN A 186 -6.35 -7.84 -28.95
C ASN A 186 -5.57 -6.98 -27.94
N THR A 187 -4.26 -7.18 -27.78
CA THR A 187 -3.44 -6.49 -26.77
C THR A 187 -3.61 -4.98 -26.83
N ALA A 188 -3.37 -4.34 -27.99
CA ALA A 188 -3.48 -2.89 -28.15
C ALA A 188 -4.89 -2.35 -27.84
N ARG A 189 -5.94 -3.12 -28.13
CA ARG A 189 -7.33 -2.76 -27.80
C ARG A 189 -7.53 -2.78 -26.27
N ASN A 190 -7.06 -3.83 -25.61
CA ASN A 190 -7.23 -4.03 -24.19
C ASN A 190 -6.48 -2.96 -23.39
N GLU A 191 -5.23 -2.69 -23.75
CA GLU A 191 -4.41 -1.62 -23.15
C GLU A 191 -5.07 -0.24 -23.31
N ALA A 192 -5.57 0.08 -24.53
CA ALA A 192 -6.27 1.33 -24.77
C ALA A 192 -7.56 1.43 -23.94
N HIS A 193 -8.25 0.31 -23.72
CA HIS A 193 -9.47 0.28 -22.91
C HIS A 193 -9.17 0.50 -21.44
N ALA A 194 -8.11 -0.12 -20.90
CA ALA A 194 -7.63 0.11 -19.54
C ALA A 194 -7.28 1.58 -19.31
N VAL A 195 -6.50 2.19 -20.20
CA VAL A 195 -6.16 3.62 -20.15
C VAL A 195 -7.41 4.51 -20.17
N ASN A 196 -8.41 4.16 -21.00
CA ASN A 196 -9.67 4.90 -21.05
C ASN A 196 -10.46 4.77 -19.73
N GLY A 197 -10.42 3.62 -19.07
CA GLY A 197 -11.04 3.43 -17.76
C GLY A 197 -10.43 4.35 -16.69
N ILE A 198 -9.10 4.41 -16.63
CA ILE A 198 -8.40 5.30 -15.70
C ILE A 198 -8.73 6.77 -15.99
N LYS A 199 -8.73 7.18 -17.25
CA LYS A 199 -9.13 8.54 -17.66
C LYS A 199 -10.57 8.86 -17.29
N TRP A 200 -11.47 7.89 -17.43
CA TRP A 200 -12.87 8.06 -17.03
C TRP A 200 -12.99 8.29 -15.53
N LEU A 201 -12.28 7.53 -14.69
CA LEU A 201 -12.23 7.75 -13.23
C LEU A 201 -11.70 9.15 -12.88
N ALA A 202 -10.62 9.58 -13.53
CA ALA A 202 -10.07 10.92 -13.34
C ALA A 202 -11.08 12.01 -13.70
N GLU A 203 -11.86 11.80 -14.75
CA GLU A 203 -12.94 12.72 -15.17
C GLU A 203 -14.07 12.79 -14.12
N GLN A 204 -14.44 11.66 -13.50
CA GLN A 204 -15.46 11.66 -12.44
C GLN A 204 -15.01 12.52 -11.24
N ARG A 205 -13.74 12.40 -10.86
CA ARG A 205 -13.15 13.28 -9.83
C ARG A 205 -13.10 14.74 -10.28
N ARG A 206 -12.64 15.02 -11.49
CA ARG A 206 -12.50 16.38 -12.05
C ARG A 206 -13.84 17.13 -12.15
N THR A 207 -14.91 16.43 -12.48
CA THR A 207 -16.26 16.99 -12.59
C THR A 207 -16.98 17.13 -11.25
N GLY A 208 -16.39 16.56 -10.17
CA GLY A 208 -17.01 16.56 -8.84
C GLY A 208 -18.17 15.56 -8.71
N TYR A 209 -18.22 14.55 -9.59
CA TYR A 209 -19.17 13.45 -9.43
C TYR A 209 -18.88 12.62 -8.17
N VAL A 210 -17.59 12.41 -7.89
CA VAL A 210 -17.08 11.96 -6.59
C VAL A 210 -16.04 12.95 -6.08
N ASP A 211 -15.90 13.02 -4.76
CA ASP A 211 -14.94 13.93 -4.11
C ASP A 211 -13.50 13.55 -4.45
N ASP A 212 -13.22 12.26 -4.53
CA ASP A 212 -11.89 11.73 -4.85
C ASP A 212 -11.99 10.28 -5.36
N VAL A 213 -10.93 9.80 -6.01
CA VAL A 213 -10.74 8.41 -6.39
C VAL A 213 -9.25 8.09 -6.47
N LEU A 214 -8.87 6.88 -6.08
CA LEU A 214 -7.51 6.36 -6.22
C LEU A 214 -7.53 4.99 -6.91
N VAL A 215 -6.43 4.71 -7.63
CA VAL A 215 -6.17 3.45 -8.33
C VAL A 215 -4.75 2.99 -7.99
N LEU A 216 -4.60 1.70 -7.69
CA LEU A 216 -3.30 1.04 -7.45
C LEU A 216 -3.28 -0.32 -8.16
N ALA A 217 -2.20 -0.64 -8.86
CA ALA A 217 -2.01 -1.96 -9.45
C ALA A 217 -1.82 -3.01 -8.33
N ASN A 218 -2.61 -4.10 -8.38
CA ASN A 218 -2.54 -5.19 -7.41
C ASN A 218 -1.58 -6.26 -7.93
N HIS A 219 -0.81 -6.89 -7.01
CA HIS A 219 0.11 -8.02 -7.26
C HIS A 219 0.71 -8.03 -8.69
N PRO A 220 1.40 -6.94 -9.12
CA PRO A 220 1.73 -6.70 -10.53
C PRO A 220 2.62 -7.76 -11.17
N MET A 221 3.32 -8.57 -10.36
CA MET A 221 4.19 -9.63 -10.86
C MET A 221 3.51 -11.00 -10.92
N ARG A 222 2.25 -11.10 -10.47
CA ARG A 222 1.48 -12.34 -10.59
C ARG A 222 1.37 -12.74 -12.05
N LEU A 223 1.83 -13.94 -12.38
CA LEU A 223 1.91 -14.44 -13.76
C LEU A 223 2.73 -13.54 -14.72
N GLY A 224 3.25 -12.40 -14.28
CA GLY A 224 4.00 -11.45 -15.13
C GLY A 224 3.21 -10.93 -16.32
N ILE A 225 1.91 -10.75 -16.19
CA ILE A 225 1.05 -10.27 -17.28
C ILE A 225 1.26 -8.76 -17.51
N ASP A 226 1.37 -7.99 -16.43
CA ASP A 226 1.56 -6.55 -16.51
C ASP A 226 2.94 -6.21 -17.06
N SER A 227 2.99 -5.60 -18.22
CA SER A 227 4.24 -5.15 -18.82
C SER A 227 4.69 -3.79 -18.28
N PRO A 228 6.00 -3.45 -18.38
CA PRO A 228 6.47 -2.13 -17.98
C PRO A 228 5.82 -0.99 -18.76
N HIS A 229 5.49 -1.18 -20.04
CA HIS A 229 4.83 -0.13 -20.83
C HIS A 229 3.38 0.08 -20.42
N GLU A 230 2.64 -0.96 -20.02
CA GLU A 230 1.27 -0.84 -19.51
C GLU A 230 1.24 -0.08 -18.20
N MET A 231 2.07 -0.46 -17.22
CA MET A 231 2.16 0.25 -15.94
C MET A 231 2.48 1.75 -16.12
N ARG A 232 3.35 2.08 -17.09
CA ARG A 232 3.62 3.47 -17.48
C ARG A 232 2.43 4.13 -18.13
N ALA A 233 1.73 3.41 -19.00
CA ALA A 233 0.55 3.94 -19.67
C ALA A 233 -0.58 4.24 -18.68
N TRP A 234 -0.79 3.37 -17.69
CA TRP A 234 -1.75 3.59 -16.61
C TRP A 234 -1.38 4.81 -15.76
N ARG A 235 -0.12 4.88 -15.29
CA ARG A 235 0.38 6.05 -14.54
C ARG A 235 0.18 7.35 -15.33
N ASP A 236 0.60 7.36 -16.59
CA ASP A 236 0.60 8.56 -17.42
C ASP A 236 -0.82 8.95 -17.87
N ALA A 237 -1.80 8.02 -17.82
CA ALA A 237 -3.20 8.31 -18.12
C ALA A 237 -3.81 9.33 -17.15
N ALA A 238 -3.51 9.21 -15.86
CA ALA A 238 -3.96 10.12 -14.81
C ALA A 238 -3.09 9.95 -13.54
N PRO A 239 -1.88 10.53 -13.48
CA PRO A 239 -0.94 10.33 -12.38
C PRO A 239 -1.43 10.84 -11.02
N GLU A 240 -2.48 11.67 -11.02
CA GLU A 240 -3.11 12.16 -9.80
C GLU A 240 -4.07 11.16 -9.15
N ILE A 241 -4.44 10.08 -9.85
CA ILE A 241 -5.28 9.00 -9.31
C ILE A 241 -4.63 7.62 -9.39
N MET A 242 -3.89 7.31 -10.47
CA MET A 242 -3.10 6.08 -10.59
C MET A 242 -1.77 6.28 -9.88
N ILE A 243 -1.77 6.03 -8.57
CA ILE A 243 -0.71 6.50 -7.66
C ILE A 243 0.43 5.52 -7.46
N GLY A 244 0.26 4.25 -7.84
CA GLY A 244 1.28 3.24 -7.58
C GLY A 244 0.80 1.81 -7.74
N MET A 245 1.48 0.92 -7.01
CA MET A 245 1.26 -0.52 -7.05
C MET A 245 1.41 -1.15 -5.66
N GLU A 246 0.97 -2.36 -5.52
CA GLU A 246 1.38 -3.22 -4.40
C GLU A 246 2.88 -3.52 -4.52
N GLY A 247 3.61 -3.16 -3.50
CA GLY A 247 5.03 -3.49 -3.40
C GLY A 247 5.27 -4.84 -2.75
N ALA A 248 4.30 -5.27 -1.94
CA ALA A 248 4.23 -6.60 -1.36
C ALA A 248 2.77 -7.06 -1.44
N PRO A 249 2.49 -8.12 -2.20
CA PRO A 249 1.14 -8.65 -2.33
C PRO A 249 0.69 -9.34 -1.04
N GLY A 250 -0.60 -9.65 -0.96
CA GLY A 250 -1.17 -10.46 0.11
C GLY A 250 -0.73 -11.93 0.08
N ALA A 251 -1.54 -12.79 0.66
CA ALA A 251 -1.32 -14.24 0.72
C ALA A 251 0.02 -14.67 1.36
N GLN A 252 0.55 -13.88 2.27
CA GLN A 252 1.87 -14.06 2.90
C GLN A 252 1.99 -15.33 3.75
N GLY A 253 0.87 -15.94 4.12
CA GLY A 253 0.82 -17.16 4.92
C GLY A 253 0.88 -18.45 4.12
N ALA A 254 0.95 -18.40 2.79
CA ALA A 254 0.87 -19.59 1.91
C ALA A 254 1.92 -20.66 2.21
N ALA A 255 3.11 -20.26 2.64
CA ALA A 255 4.25 -21.14 2.89
C ALA A 255 4.52 -21.43 4.36
N ILE A 256 3.59 -21.12 5.27
CA ILE A 256 3.78 -21.44 6.70
C ILE A 256 4.02 -22.96 6.83
N PRO A 257 5.12 -23.37 7.49
CA PRO A 257 5.46 -24.79 7.62
C PRO A 257 4.34 -25.62 8.23
N GLY A 258 4.06 -26.77 7.60
CA GLY A 258 3.02 -27.69 8.05
C GLY A 258 1.60 -27.31 7.69
N TRP A 259 1.37 -26.17 7.04
CA TRP A 259 0.02 -25.71 6.70
C TRP A 259 -0.41 -26.13 5.27
N ARG A 260 0.25 -25.64 4.23
CA ARG A 260 -0.08 -26.00 2.83
C ARG A 260 0.87 -27.04 2.22
N GLY A 261 1.82 -27.51 2.96
CA GLY A 261 2.84 -28.44 2.52
C GLY A 261 4.12 -27.77 2.00
N ALA A 262 5.17 -28.58 1.85
CA ALA A 262 6.52 -28.12 1.56
C ALA A 262 6.76 -27.63 0.12
N THR A 263 5.71 -27.59 -0.72
CA THR A 263 5.83 -27.17 -2.12
C THR A 263 5.54 -25.70 -2.36
N SER A 264 4.95 -25.01 -1.37
CA SER A 264 4.72 -23.56 -1.44
C SER A 264 5.96 -22.82 -0.96
N ILE A 265 6.29 -21.74 -1.64
CA ILE A 265 7.20 -20.71 -1.17
C ILE A 265 6.39 -19.56 -0.56
N ARG A 266 7.02 -18.47 -0.13
CA ARG A 266 6.33 -17.38 0.52
C ARG A 266 5.51 -16.58 -0.50
N GLY A 267 4.21 -16.43 -0.24
CA GLY A 267 3.28 -15.74 -1.12
C GLY A 267 2.60 -16.69 -2.12
N GLU A 268 1.28 -16.59 -2.23
CA GLU A 268 0.51 -17.39 -3.20
C GLU A 268 0.76 -16.95 -4.64
N TYR A 269 1.22 -15.73 -4.82
CA TYR A 269 1.46 -15.11 -6.12
C TYR A 269 2.84 -15.41 -6.72
N GLU A 270 3.59 -16.29 -6.12
CA GLU A 270 4.82 -16.84 -6.68
C GLU A 270 4.49 -17.84 -7.79
N ASN A 271 4.23 -17.30 -8.97
CA ASN A 271 3.74 -18.05 -10.12
C ASN A 271 4.85 -18.29 -11.15
N LYS A 272 4.53 -19.10 -12.13
CA LYS A 272 5.37 -19.36 -13.31
C LYS A 272 4.85 -18.50 -14.47
N PRO A 273 5.72 -18.19 -15.46
CA PRO A 273 5.27 -17.58 -16.70
C PRO A 273 4.14 -18.39 -17.36
N SER A 274 3.21 -17.67 -17.95
CA SER A 274 2.11 -18.22 -18.76
C SER A 274 2.26 -17.78 -20.22
N ALA A 275 1.36 -18.24 -21.09
CA ALA A 275 1.30 -17.74 -22.46
C ALA A 275 0.90 -16.25 -22.57
N GLN A 276 0.33 -15.69 -21.49
CA GLN A 276 -0.09 -14.29 -21.40
C GLN A 276 0.96 -13.39 -20.73
N SER A 277 2.04 -13.97 -20.19
CA SER A 277 3.10 -13.21 -19.54
C SER A 277 3.88 -12.36 -20.54
N TRP A 278 4.26 -11.17 -20.12
CA TRP A 278 5.21 -10.36 -20.86
C TRP A 278 6.60 -11.01 -20.87
N GLN A 279 7.16 -11.22 -22.06
CA GLN A 279 8.34 -12.06 -22.26
C GLN A 279 9.68 -11.39 -21.86
N GLY A 280 9.66 -10.12 -21.49
CA GLY A 280 10.88 -9.38 -21.16
C GLY A 280 11.32 -9.49 -19.71
N TYR A 281 10.52 -10.09 -18.82
CA TYR A 281 10.93 -10.32 -17.43
C TYR A 281 11.91 -11.48 -17.30
N PRO A 282 12.85 -11.41 -16.34
CA PRO A 282 13.74 -12.54 -16.06
C PRO A 282 12.95 -13.72 -15.45
N ALA A 283 13.56 -14.90 -15.52
CA ALA A 283 12.91 -16.15 -15.08
C ALA A 283 12.51 -16.17 -13.58
N ASP A 284 13.14 -15.34 -12.77
CA ASP A 284 12.87 -15.16 -11.34
C ASP A 284 12.03 -13.91 -11.01
N GLY A 285 11.57 -13.18 -12.03
CA GLY A 285 10.71 -12.00 -11.91
C GLY A 285 9.31 -12.29 -11.38
N TYR A 286 8.95 -13.56 -11.25
CA TYR A 286 7.66 -14.05 -10.77
C TYR A 286 7.67 -14.47 -9.29
N LEU A 287 8.78 -14.23 -8.60
CA LEU A 287 8.99 -14.65 -7.23
C LEU A 287 8.89 -13.46 -6.29
N THR A 288 8.61 -13.74 -5.02
CA THR A 288 8.72 -12.76 -3.95
C THR A 288 10.05 -12.91 -3.22
N TYR A 289 10.60 -11.79 -2.77
CA TYR A 289 11.85 -11.69 -2.04
C TYR A 289 11.56 -11.07 -0.68
N GLY A 290 11.68 -11.84 0.39
CA GLY A 290 11.27 -11.41 1.72
C GLY A 290 9.78 -11.04 1.80
N GLY A 291 8.95 -11.61 0.92
CA GLY A 291 7.52 -11.30 0.81
C GLY A 291 7.19 -10.04 0.00
N PHE A 292 8.19 -9.35 -0.54
CA PHE A 292 8.01 -8.24 -1.46
C PHE A 292 8.13 -8.73 -2.91
N ASP A 293 7.31 -8.16 -3.77
CA ASP A 293 7.37 -8.45 -5.20
C ASP A 293 8.77 -8.21 -5.76
N TRP A 294 9.20 -9.03 -6.71
CA TRP A 294 10.44 -8.84 -7.44
C TRP A 294 10.60 -7.41 -7.97
N ALA A 295 9.51 -6.83 -8.51
CA ALA A 295 9.49 -5.46 -9.01
C ALA A 295 9.92 -4.43 -7.96
N THR A 296 9.58 -4.63 -6.70
CA THR A 296 9.91 -3.76 -5.57
C THR A 296 11.26 -4.09 -4.93
N ALA A 297 11.50 -5.39 -4.71
CA ALA A 297 12.65 -5.87 -3.94
C ALA A 297 13.96 -5.72 -4.70
N THR A 298 13.93 -5.83 -6.04
CA THR A 298 15.13 -5.72 -6.89
C THR A 298 15.61 -4.29 -6.95
N VAL A 299 16.77 -4.01 -6.34
CA VAL A 299 17.42 -2.71 -6.42
C VAL A 299 17.90 -2.47 -7.85
N GLY A 300 17.42 -1.39 -8.46
CA GLY A 300 17.63 -1.10 -9.90
C GLY A 300 16.67 -1.86 -10.82
N GLY A 301 15.60 -2.45 -10.28
CA GLY A 301 14.55 -3.14 -11.02
C GLY A 301 13.40 -2.24 -11.46
N LEU A 302 12.21 -2.83 -11.68
CA LEU A 302 11.08 -2.17 -12.32
C LEU A 302 10.60 -0.93 -11.54
N TRP A 303 10.41 -1.04 -10.22
CA TRP A 303 9.99 0.12 -9.43
C TRP A 303 11.00 1.27 -9.51
N ASP A 304 12.29 0.95 -9.39
CA ASP A 304 13.37 1.94 -9.53
C ASP A 304 13.41 2.54 -10.94
N SER A 305 13.09 1.75 -11.98
CA SER A 305 12.96 2.25 -13.36
C SER A 305 11.83 3.27 -13.50
N MET A 306 10.69 3.02 -12.85
CA MET A 306 9.57 3.98 -12.81
C MET A 306 9.96 5.27 -12.08
N LEU A 307 10.66 5.16 -10.94
CA LEU A 307 11.13 6.30 -10.16
C LEU A 307 12.22 7.12 -10.86
N ALA A 308 13.08 6.47 -11.65
CA ALA A 308 14.13 7.12 -12.44
C ALA A 308 13.57 8.09 -13.49
N GLU A 309 12.31 7.98 -13.85
CA GLU A 309 11.63 8.96 -14.70
C GLU A 309 11.30 10.29 -13.98
N GLY A 310 11.51 10.35 -12.67
CA GLY A 310 11.27 11.54 -11.86
C GLY A 310 9.81 11.74 -11.45
N SER A 311 8.97 10.76 -11.70
CA SER A 311 7.58 10.73 -11.26
C SER A 311 7.40 9.82 -10.06
N LEU A 312 6.58 10.24 -9.11
CA LEU A 312 6.21 9.38 -8.00
C LEU A 312 5.35 8.21 -8.52
N PHE A 313 5.71 7.01 -8.15
CA PHE A 313 4.92 5.81 -8.29
C PHE A 313 5.08 5.04 -6.98
N SER A 314 4.06 5.12 -6.15
CA SER A 314 4.11 4.66 -4.76
C SER A 314 4.03 3.14 -4.65
N ILE A 315 4.50 2.61 -3.53
CA ILE A 315 4.24 1.21 -3.16
C ILE A 315 3.43 1.14 -1.87
N THR A 316 2.66 0.06 -1.75
CA THR A 316 1.85 -0.30 -0.59
C THR A 316 1.99 -1.79 -0.27
N THR A 317 1.42 -2.24 0.84
CA THR A 317 1.21 -3.65 1.17
C THR A 317 -0.17 -3.85 1.76
N ASN A 318 -0.67 -5.07 1.72
CA ASN A 318 -2.03 -5.42 2.13
C ASN A 318 -2.13 -6.88 2.56
N SER A 319 -3.31 -7.34 2.95
CA SER A 319 -3.56 -8.73 3.30
C SER A 319 -4.08 -9.57 2.13
N ASP A 320 -4.79 -8.95 1.20
CA ASP A 320 -5.57 -9.63 0.17
C ASP A 320 -6.42 -10.76 0.77
N ALA A 321 -7.11 -10.42 1.87
CA ALA A 321 -7.72 -11.40 2.77
C ALA A 321 -8.92 -12.09 2.13
N HIS A 322 -8.78 -13.37 1.83
CA HIS A 322 -9.83 -14.26 1.33
C HIS A 322 -10.03 -15.44 2.27
N ARG A 323 -8.94 -16.12 2.62
CA ARG A 323 -8.91 -17.40 3.35
C ARG A 323 -7.77 -17.37 4.34
N ILE A 324 -8.11 -17.08 5.57
CA ILE A 324 -7.11 -16.89 6.63
C ILE A 324 -6.49 -18.21 7.04
N VAL A 325 -5.17 -18.22 7.23
CA VAL A 325 -4.43 -19.39 7.74
C VAL A 325 -4.90 -19.77 9.14
N PHE A 326 -5.02 -21.05 9.39
CA PHE A 326 -5.42 -21.65 10.67
C PHE A 326 -6.82 -21.26 11.18
N ASP A 327 -7.65 -20.60 10.38
CA ASP A 327 -9.02 -20.35 10.79
C ASP A 327 -9.89 -21.60 10.69
N THR A 328 -11.07 -21.57 11.29
CA THR A 328 -12.02 -22.65 11.34
C THR A 328 -13.33 -22.35 10.61
N TRP A 329 -13.41 -21.21 9.91
CA TRP A 329 -14.60 -20.79 9.17
C TRP A 329 -14.61 -21.32 7.75
N LYS A 330 -15.79 -21.72 7.27
CA LYS A 330 -16.07 -22.01 5.85
C LYS A 330 -17.37 -21.33 5.43
N ASN A 331 -17.58 -21.14 4.14
CA ASN A 331 -18.88 -20.67 3.66
C ASN A 331 -19.97 -21.68 4.04
N GLY A 332 -21.14 -21.18 4.38
CA GLY A 332 -22.34 -21.97 4.61
C GLY A 332 -22.88 -22.59 3.32
N ASP A 333 -23.96 -23.33 3.43
CA ASP A 333 -24.61 -23.96 2.29
C ASP A 333 -25.57 -23.01 1.58
N TRP A 334 -25.66 -23.13 0.26
CA TRP A 334 -26.60 -22.38 -0.55
C TRP A 334 -28.05 -22.83 -0.30
N PRO A 335 -29.01 -21.91 -0.12
CA PRO A 335 -30.41 -22.26 -0.27
C PRO A 335 -30.70 -22.86 -1.65
N ALA A 336 -31.73 -23.69 -1.76
CA ALA A 336 -32.08 -24.31 -3.02
C ALA A 336 -32.33 -23.29 -4.14
N GLY A 337 -31.67 -23.49 -5.28
CA GLY A 337 -31.76 -22.60 -6.46
C GLY A 337 -30.96 -21.30 -6.38
N GLN A 338 -30.18 -21.09 -5.31
CA GLN A 338 -29.28 -19.95 -5.20
C GLN A 338 -27.84 -20.34 -5.52
N ASN A 339 -27.09 -19.38 -6.05
CA ASN A 339 -25.67 -19.42 -6.29
C ASN A 339 -25.10 -17.99 -6.33
N PHE A 340 -23.79 -17.84 -6.48
CA PHE A 340 -23.15 -16.52 -6.52
C PHE A 340 -23.70 -15.62 -7.65
N ASP A 341 -23.90 -16.19 -8.84
CA ASP A 341 -24.31 -15.40 -10.01
C ASP A 341 -25.72 -14.83 -9.92
N ASN A 342 -26.61 -15.44 -9.10
CA ASN A 342 -27.96 -14.95 -8.94
C ASN A 342 -28.23 -14.23 -7.61
N THR A 343 -27.24 -14.21 -6.70
CA THR A 343 -27.33 -13.50 -5.41
C THR A 343 -26.28 -12.41 -5.23
N GLY A 344 -25.16 -12.47 -5.95
CA GLY A 344 -24.02 -11.56 -5.80
C GLY A 344 -23.28 -11.68 -4.45
N LYS A 345 -23.55 -12.74 -3.67
CA LYS A 345 -22.97 -12.95 -2.35
C LYS A 345 -22.88 -14.45 -2.05
N LEU A 346 -21.77 -14.89 -1.45
CA LEU A 346 -21.64 -16.22 -0.88
C LEU A 346 -22.50 -16.36 0.39
N PRO A 347 -22.90 -17.58 0.78
CA PRO A 347 -23.53 -17.81 2.07
C PRO A 347 -22.63 -17.35 3.23
N ASP A 348 -23.26 -16.82 4.29
CA ASP A 348 -22.52 -16.39 5.47
C ASP A 348 -21.69 -17.54 6.05
N PRO A 349 -20.50 -17.22 6.59
CA PRO A 349 -19.58 -18.25 7.07
C PRO A 349 -20.12 -18.94 8.33
N VAL A 350 -19.79 -20.23 8.44
CA VAL A 350 -20.07 -21.07 9.60
C VAL A 350 -18.77 -21.60 10.20
N ASN A 351 -18.72 -21.64 11.54
CA ASN A 351 -17.57 -22.21 12.24
C ASN A 351 -17.65 -23.74 12.23
N THR A 352 -16.55 -24.40 11.91
CA THR A 352 -16.45 -25.87 11.85
C THR A 352 -15.62 -26.46 12.98
N ASP A 353 -14.98 -25.67 13.83
CA ASP A 353 -14.00 -26.06 14.84
C ASP A 353 -12.78 -26.81 14.26
N THR A 354 -12.63 -26.85 12.93
CA THR A 354 -11.55 -27.53 12.22
C THR A 354 -10.82 -26.52 11.33
N PRO A 355 -9.48 -26.46 11.38
CA PRO A 355 -8.71 -25.57 10.53
C PRO A 355 -9.02 -25.76 9.04
N GLN A 356 -9.28 -24.67 8.36
CA GLN A 356 -9.59 -24.62 6.93
C GLN A 356 -8.36 -24.20 6.13
N PRO A 357 -8.21 -24.66 4.88
CA PRO A 357 -7.15 -24.20 4.00
C PRO A 357 -7.18 -22.67 3.83
N GLY A 358 -6.02 -22.02 3.94
CA GLY A 358 -5.85 -20.59 3.80
C GLY A 358 -4.42 -20.21 3.42
N SER A 359 -4.24 -19.00 2.93
CA SER A 359 -2.94 -18.44 2.58
C SER A 359 -2.74 -17.05 3.17
N ASP A 360 -3.82 -16.42 3.66
CA ASP A 360 -3.84 -15.01 3.99
C ASP A 360 -3.78 -14.81 5.50
N PHE A 361 -3.40 -13.61 5.89
CA PHE A 361 -3.56 -13.13 7.26
C PHE A 361 -4.79 -12.22 7.37
N TRP A 362 -5.33 -12.07 8.58
CA TRP A 362 -6.34 -11.06 8.83
C TRP A 362 -5.81 -9.66 8.49
N PRO A 363 -6.67 -8.73 8.05
CA PRO A 363 -6.27 -7.35 7.79
C PRO A 363 -5.49 -6.76 8.97
N GLY A 364 -4.28 -6.25 8.68
CA GLY A 364 -3.37 -5.70 9.68
C GLY A 364 -2.64 -6.71 10.57
N GLN A 365 -2.92 -8.01 10.46
CA GLN A 365 -2.24 -9.01 11.28
C GLN A 365 -0.75 -9.13 10.94
N PHE A 366 -0.40 -9.08 9.65
CA PHE A 366 0.97 -9.23 9.18
C PHE A 366 1.45 -8.04 8.35
N SER A 367 0.73 -7.71 7.28
CA SER A 367 1.05 -6.60 6.37
C SER A 367 0.38 -5.31 6.81
N ARG A 368 1.12 -4.19 6.79
CA ARG A 368 0.59 -2.88 7.20
C ARG A 368 1.10 -1.77 6.29
N THR A 369 0.19 -0.96 5.77
CA THR A 369 0.49 0.29 5.06
C THR A 369 0.27 1.48 5.99
N HIS A 370 1.32 2.28 6.20
CA HIS A 370 1.32 3.46 7.06
C HIS A 370 1.25 4.72 6.21
N VAL A 371 0.19 5.49 6.37
CA VAL A 371 -0.06 6.71 5.57
C VAL A 371 0.11 7.95 6.44
N GLY A 372 1.03 8.83 6.05
CA GLY A 372 1.30 10.09 6.74
C GLY A 372 0.22 11.13 6.46
N VAL A 373 -0.51 11.53 7.49
CA VAL A 373 -1.65 12.45 7.41
C VAL A 373 -1.46 13.64 8.35
N THR A 374 -2.11 14.75 8.03
CA THR A 374 -2.14 15.96 8.87
C THR A 374 -3.37 16.02 9.78
N ARG A 375 -4.37 15.20 9.51
CA ARG A 375 -5.62 15.05 10.26
C ARG A 375 -6.14 13.62 10.10
N TYR A 376 -7.05 13.21 10.97
CA TYR A 376 -7.78 11.95 10.81
C TYR A 376 -8.95 12.14 9.84
N GLY A 377 -9.16 11.22 8.90
CA GLY A 377 -10.30 11.24 7.98
C GLY A 377 -9.99 10.66 6.61
N TYR A 378 -11.03 10.30 5.88
CA TYR A 378 -10.97 9.66 4.56
C TYR A 378 -10.14 10.45 3.55
N ARG A 379 -10.43 11.75 3.39
CA ARG A 379 -9.69 12.64 2.49
C ARG A 379 -8.20 12.70 2.85
N ALA A 380 -7.86 12.75 4.13
CA ALA A 380 -6.48 12.83 4.56
C ALA A 380 -5.68 11.54 4.26
N VAL A 381 -6.30 10.36 4.35
CA VAL A 381 -5.72 9.10 3.93
C VAL A 381 -5.43 9.13 2.43
N MET A 382 -6.42 9.50 1.60
CA MET A 382 -6.25 9.56 0.15
C MET A 382 -5.20 10.61 -0.28
N GLU A 383 -5.19 11.79 0.33
CA GLU A 383 -4.15 12.81 0.14
C GLU A 383 -2.76 12.31 0.55
N GLY A 384 -2.67 11.55 1.65
CA GLY A 384 -1.43 10.94 2.13
C GLY A 384 -0.88 9.91 1.16
N MET A 385 -1.73 9.02 0.66
CA MET A 385 -1.38 8.01 -0.34
C MET A 385 -0.95 8.66 -1.65
N ARG A 386 -1.74 9.59 -2.18
CA ARG A 386 -1.41 10.34 -3.41
C ARG A 386 -0.09 11.09 -3.31
N ALA A 387 0.20 11.66 -2.16
CA ALA A 387 1.45 12.36 -1.92
C ALA A 387 2.64 11.43 -1.65
N GLY A 388 2.45 10.12 -1.64
CA GLY A 388 3.50 9.13 -1.35
C GLY A 388 4.05 9.19 0.07
N ARG A 389 3.31 9.79 1.00
CA ARG A 389 3.69 9.81 2.42
C ARG A 389 3.43 8.45 3.07
N VAL A 390 4.05 7.42 2.50
CA VAL A 390 3.76 6.03 2.81
C VAL A 390 5.05 5.27 3.12
N TRP A 391 5.00 4.48 4.17
CA TRP A 391 5.91 3.39 4.43
C TRP A 391 5.11 2.14 4.82
N LEU A 392 5.72 0.99 4.71
CA LEU A 392 5.05 -0.31 4.89
C LEU A 392 5.95 -1.28 5.64
N ASP A 393 5.36 -2.17 6.42
CA ASP A 393 6.08 -3.23 7.11
C ASP A 393 5.29 -4.54 7.21
N HIS A 394 6.04 -5.60 7.37
CA HIS A 394 5.57 -6.93 7.69
C HIS A 394 5.87 -7.28 9.15
N GLY A 395 5.01 -8.10 9.74
CA GLY A 395 5.24 -8.69 11.06
C GLY A 395 5.30 -7.70 12.22
N HIS A 396 4.80 -6.46 12.03
CA HIS A 396 4.86 -5.38 13.01
C HIS A 396 6.29 -4.99 13.39
N LEU A 397 7.21 -4.98 12.40
CA LEU A 397 8.63 -4.76 12.61
C LEU A 397 8.95 -3.41 13.29
N LEU A 398 8.16 -2.36 12.97
CA LEU A 398 8.35 -1.02 13.52
C LEU A 398 7.08 -0.46 14.14
N ASP A 399 7.21 0.23 15.26
CA ASP A 399 6.15 1.07 15.82
C ASP A 399 6.09 2.45 15.13
N GLY A 400 7.18 2.89 14.47
CA GLY A 400 7.18 4.15 13.74
C GLY A 400 8.42 4.40 12.88
N LEU A 401 8.21 5.16 11.82
CA LEU A 401 9.25 5.64 10.91
C LEU A 401 8.95 7.10 10.51
N ASP A 402 9.88 8.02 10.75
CA ASP A 402 9.86 9.37 10.18
C ASP A 402 11.14 9.62 9.38
N VAL A 403 10.97 10.03 8.15
CA VAL A 403 12.07 10.27 7.21
C VAL A 403 12.05 11.74 6.82
N ARG A 404 13.18 12.43 7.04
CA ARG A 404 13.33 13.85 6.71
C ARG A 404 14.63 14.09 5.96
N LEU A 405 14.54 14.60 4.76
CA LEU A 405 15.69 15.10 4.01
C LEU A 405 15.80 16.61 4.18
N THR A 406 16.90 17.05 4.78
CA THR A 406 17.16 18.45 5.10
C THR A 406 18.42 18.95 4.39
N ARG A 407 18.49 20.25 4.09
CA ARG A 407 19.78 20.90 3.85
C ARG A 407 20.52 21.02 5.17
N ASP A 408 21.84 21.01 5.14
CA ASP A 408 22.63 21.15 6.37
C ASP A 408 22.42 22.51 7.08
N CYS A 409 21.96 23.51 6.34
CA CYS A 409 21.61 24.84 6.87
C CYS A 409 20.16 24.98 7.40
N ASP A 410 19.29 23.97 7.16
CA ASP A 410 17.86 24.04 7.48
C ASP A 410 17.54 23.25 8.77
N PHE A 411 17.77 23.86 9.92
CA PHE A 411 17.48 23.23 11.22
C PHE A 411 15.99 22.84 11.35
N GLY A 412 15.71 21.53 11.27
CA GLY A 412 14.38 20.95 11.50
C GLY A 412 13.35 21.19 10.38
N ARG A 413 13.75 21.76 9.26
CA ARG A 413 12.95 21.89 8.05
C ARG A 413 13.47 20.93 6.99
N GLY A 414 12.58 20.27 6.31
CA GLY A 414 12.97 19.32 5.25
C GLY A 414 11.73 18.74 4.62
N VAL A 415 11.95 17.90 3.61
CA VAL A 415 10.89 17.14 2.95
C VAL A 415 10.82 15.73 3.49
N THR A 416 9.64 15.16 3.49
CA THR A 416 9.38 13.77 3.89
C THR A 416 9.08 12.88 2.69
N LEU A 417 8.69 11.63 2.95
CA LEU A 417 8.32 10.64 1.94
C LEU A 417 7.35 11.21 0.90
N GLY A 418 7.55 10.86 -0.35
CA GLY A 418 6.84 11.40 -1.51
C GLY A 418 7.23 12.83 -1.89
N GLY A 419 7.90 13.55 -1.00
CA GLY A 419 8.26 14.95 -1.19
C GLY A 419 9.45 15.17 -2.13
N ARG A 420 9.68 16.44 -2.49
CA ARG A 420 10.71 16.87 -3.43
C ARG A 420 11.42 18.11 -2.91
N ILE A 421 12.75 18.11 -2.96
CA ILE A 421 13.59 19.25 -2.58
C ILE A 421 14.45 19.70 -3.75
N ARG A 422 14.51 21.02 -4.00
CA ARG A 422 15.40 21.60 -5.00
C ARG A 422 16.69 22.05 -4.33
N VAL A 423 17.82 21.68 -4.89
CA VAL A 423 19.15 21.97 -4.35
C VAL A 423 20.12 22.34 -5.47
N ARG A 424 21.22 23.01 -5.13
CA ARG A 424 22.29 23.29 -6.08
C ARG A 424 23.29 22.14 -6.10
N ARG A 425 24.00 22.00 -7.22
CA ARG A 425 25.17 21.11 -7.31
C ARG A 425 26.15 21.37 -6.15
N GLY A 426 26.64 20.30 -5.53
CA GLY A 426 27.58 20.34 -4.40
C GLY A 426 26.92 20.63 -3.05
N GLU A 427 25.64 20.92 -3.01
CA GLU A 427 24.94 21.20 -1.75
C GLU A 427 24.90 19.97 -0.85
N LYS A 428 25.14 20.18 0.44
CA LYS A 428 25.14 19.13 1.45
C LYS A 428 23.73 18.95 2.01
N LEU A 429 23.36 17.70 2.13
CA LEU A 429 22.07 17.26 2.63
C LEU A 429 22.27 16.24 3.75
N THR A 430 21.34 16.18 4.66
CA THR A 430 21.27 15.12 5.67
C THR A 430 19.93 14.41 5.59
N LEU A 431 19.96 13.10 5.35
CA LEU A 431 18.80 12.23 5.50
C LEU A 431 18.71 11.80 6.96
N ASN A 432 17.69 12.28 7.65
CA ASN A 432 17.37 11.91 9.03
C ASN A 432 16.31 10.81 9.00
N ILE A 433 16.65 9.64 9.52
CA ILE A 433 15.79 8.46 9.58
C ILE A 433 15.52 8.20 11.05
N THR A 434 14.36 8.56 11.54
CA THR A 434 13.98 8.30 12.93
C THR A 434 13.10 7.05 12.97
N VAL A 435 13.63 6.06 13.65
CA VAL A 435 13.01 4.74 13.85
C VAL A 435 12.49 4.65 15.28
N THR A 436 11.29 4.13 15.43
CA THR A 436 10.78 3.61 16.70
C THR A 436 10.61 2.10 16.54
N THR A 437 11.42 1.33 17.25
CA THR A 437 11.37 -0.14 17.20
C THR A 437 10.09 -0.65 17.84
N ALA A 438 9.70 -1.87 17.50
CA ALA A 438 8.58 -2.55 18.13
C ALA A 438 8.74 -2.59 19.65
N SER A 439 7.70 -2.24 20.38
CA SER A 439 7.64 -2.21 21.83
C SER A 439 6.74 -3.29 22.43
N ARG A 440 6.08 -4.06 21.58
CA ARG A 440 5.12 -5.12 21.93
C ARG A 440 5.35 -6.36 21.08
N LEU A 441 4.91 -7.48 21.61
CA LEU A 441 4.87 -8.73 20.85
C LEU A 441 3.93 -8.54 19.64
N ASN A 442 4.35 -9.07 18.51
CA ASN A 442 3.52 -9.13 17.30
C ASN A 442 2.39 -10.18 17.47
N PRO A 443 1.48 -10.33 16.50
CA PRO A 443 0.41 -11.32 16.58
C PRO A 443 0.86 -12.78 16.73
N GLN A 444 2.13 -13.08 16.37
CA GLN A 444 2.73 -14.41 16.57
C GLN A 444 3.35 -14.60 17.98
N GLY A 445 3.33 -13.56 18.82
CA GLY A 445 3.92 -13.62 20.16
C GLY A 445 5.45 -13.42 20.18
N ILE A 446 6.01 -12.84 19.11
CA ILE A 446 7.43 -12.52 18.97
C ILE A 446 7.60 -11.00 19.13
N LEU A 447 8.63 -10.54 19.85
CA LEU A 447 9.05 -9.13 19.82
C LEU A 447 9.95 -8.93 18.60
N PRO A 448 9.49 -8.18 17.57
CA PRO A 448 10.32 -7.95 16.38
C PRO A 448 11.53 -7.08 16.70
N GLU A 449 12.66 -7.39 16.08
CA GLU A 449 13.90 -6.63 16.21
C GLU A 449 14.38 -6.16 14.85
N LEU A 450 14.65 -4.86 14.69
CA LEU A 450 15.25 -4.33 13.50
C LEU A 450 16.76 -4.52 13.54
N ALA A 451 17.34 -5.19 12.52
CA ALA A 451 18.78 -5.44 12.47
C ALA A 451 19.53 -4.48 11.55
N HIS A 452 18.95 -4.09 10.42
CA HIS A 452 19.62 -3.13 9.51
C HIS A 452 18.66 -2.19 8.80
N VAL A 453 19.19 -1.07 8.32
CA VAL A 453 18.51 -0.08 7.47
C VAL A 453 19.39 0.25 6.29
N ASP A 454 18.87 0.03 5.08
CA ASP A 454 19.50 0.39 3.82
C ASP A 454 18.95 1.72 3.29
N VAL A 455 19.85 2.57 2.80
CA VAL A 455 19.53 3.75 2.01
C VAL A 455 19.85 3.44 0.56
N ILE A 456 18.83 3.43 -0.29
CA ILE A 456 18.91 3.16 -1.72
C ILE A 456 18.79 4.51 -2.45
N ARG A 457 19.72 4.76 -3.38
CA ARG A 457 19.71 5.96 -4.22
C ARG A 457 19.71 5.57 -5.68
N GLY A 458 18.82 6.20 -6.46
CA GLY A 458 18.78 6.09 -7.92
C GLY A 458 18.85 7.45 -8.59
N ALA A 459 19.43 7.52 -9.79
CA ALA A 459 19.45 8.73 -10.60
C ALA A 459 18.06 8.98 -11.21
N VAL A 460 17.69 10.26 -11.34
CA VAL A 460 16.52 10.68 -12.11
C VAL A 460 16.97 11.08 -13.50
N ARG A 461 16.51 10.34 -14.51
CA ARG A 461 16.91 10.49 -15.92
C ARG A 461 15.81 11.11 -16.79
N GLY A 462 14.58 11.20 -16.28
CA GLY A 462 13.41 11.58 -17.06
C GLY A 462 12.77 10.40 -17.82
N PRO A 463 11.72 10.67 -18.61
CA PRO A 463 10.99 9.64 -19.33
C PRO A 463 11.87 8.78 -20.22
N VAL A 464 11.67 7.47 -20.16
CA VAL A 464 12.40 6.50 -20.99
C VAL A 464 11.84 6.46 -22.43
N ALA A 465 12.74 6.29 -23.41
CA ALA A 465 12.33 6.12 -24.80
C ALA A 465 11.71 4.74 -25.07
N ASP A 466 12.33 3.70 -24.50
CA ASP A 466 11.80 2.34 -24.52
C ASP A 466 10.93 2.13 -23.27
N ARG A 467 9.62 2.10 -23.46
CA ARG A 467 8.66 1.97 -22.36
C ARG A 467 8.64 0.57 -21.73
N ASP A 468 9.28 -0.40 -22.36
CA ASP A 468 9.48 -1.74 -21.81
C ASP A 468 10.73 -1.86 -20.91
N THR A 469 11.46 -0.75 -20.74
CA THR A 469 12.59 -0.70 -19.82
C THR A 469 12.14 -0.97 -18.38
N TRP A 470 12.67 -2.04 -17.78
CA TRP A 470 12.44 -2.35 -16.37
C TRP A 470 13.69 -2.17 -15.48
N GLN A 471 14.81 -1.75 -16.05
CA GLN A 471 16.08 -1.58 -15.35
C GLN A 471 16.42 -0.12 -15.08
N ALA A 472 16.99 0.13 -13.88
CA ALA A 472 17.58 1.40 -13.48
C ALA A 472 19.01 1.16 -12.95
N PRO A 473 20.01 0.95 -13.84
CA PRO A 473 21.35 0.47 -13.48
C PRO A 473 22.15 1.42 -12.59
N ASP A 474 21.75 2.69 -12.51
CA ASP A 474 22.37 3.69 -11.62
C ASP A 474 21.82 3.65 -10.18
N THR A 475 20.89 2.74 -9.89
CA THR A 475 20.32 2.57 -8.55
C THR A 475 21.11 1.54 -7.76
N ARG A 476 21.45 1.87 -6.52
CA ARG A 476 22.18 0.99 -5.61
C ARG A 476 21.96 1.34 -4.14
N VAL A 477 22.29 0.42 -3.25
CA VAL A 477 22.42 0.69 -1.82
C VAL A 477 23.67 1.54 -1.61
N VAL A 478 23.47 2.81 -1.21
CA VAL A 478 24.59 3.74 -0.97
C VAL A 478 25.05 3.73 0.49
N LYS A 479 24.22 3.22 1.39
CA LYS A 479 24.55 3.05 2.79
C LYS A 479 23.71 1.93 3.40
N SER A 480 24.35 1.03 4.13
CA SER A 480 23.73 0.09 5.04
C SER A 480 24.13 0.43 6.47
N LYS A 481 23.18 0.43 7.40
CA LYS A 481 23.39 0.71 8.82
C LYS A 481 23.00 -0.51 9.63
N ASP A 482 23.97 -1.12 10.29
CA ASP A 482 23.70 -2.09 11.34
C ASP A 482 23.07 -1.36 12.55
N VAL A 483 21.94 -1.85 12.99
CA VAL A 483 21.20 -1.34 14.14
C VAL A 483 20.80 -2.46 15.11
N THR A 484 21.39 -3.64 14.95
CA THR A 484 21.16 -4.81 15.78
C THR A 484 21.23 -4.47 17.27
N GLY A 485 20.25 -4.90 18.04
CA GLY A 485 20.13 -4.66 19.47
C GLY A 485 19.77 -3.22 19.87
N ARG A 486 19.53 -2.31 18.93
CA ARG A 486 19.04 -0.96 19.26
C ARG A 486 17.54 -1.00 19.49
N THR A 487 17.08 -0.41 20.58
CA THR A 487 15.67 -0.36 20.98
C THR A 487 15.20 1.07 21.23
N GLY A 488 13.89 1.26 21.24
CA GLY A 488 13.24 2.55 21.46
C GLY A 488 13.30 3.46 20.22
N THR A 489 13.27 4.76 20.46
CA THR A 489 13.29 5.76 19.37
C THR A 489 14.69 6.34 19.21
N TYR A 490 15.24 6.25 18.00
CA TYR A 490 16.55 6.83 17.67
C TYR A 490 16.58 7.35 16.24
N THR A 491 17.51 8.26 15.95
CA THR A 491 17.70 8.84 14.61
C THR A 491 19.03 8.43 14.01
N LEU A 492 18.99 7.87 12.81
CA LEU A 492 20.15 7.67 11.95
C LEU A 492 20.30 8.89 11.06
N ARG A 493 21.52 9.43 10.98
CA ARG A 493 21.84 10.54 10.09
C ARG A 493 22.73 10.04 8.97
N VAL A 494 22.31 10.26 7.73
CA VAL A 494 23.07 9.86 6.54
C VAL A 494 23.36 11.11 5.72
N PRO A 495 24.63 11.54 5.66
CA PRO A 495 25.03 12.66 4.83
C PRO A 495 24.94 12.30 3.35
N LEU A 496 24.40 13.19 2.55
CA LEU A 496 24.30 13.09 1.11
C LEU A 496 24.89 14.36 0.48
N THR A 497 25.31 14.24 -0.77
CA THR A 497 25.79 15.39 -1.55
C THR A 497 25.05 15.39 -2.88
N ALA A 498 24.52 16.55 -3.26
CA ALA A 498 23.96 16.78 -4.58
C ALA A 498 25.09 16.76 -5.61
N GLY A 499 25.07 15.78 -6.52
CA GLY A 499 26.00 15.68 -7.65
C GLY A 499 25.57 16.57 -8.81
N ASP A 500 25.83 16.08 -10.02
CA ASP A 500 25.43 16.75 -11.27
C ASP A 500 23.98 16.43 -11.64
N GLU A 501 23.42 15.34 -11.13
CA GLU A 501 22.15 14.77 -11.54
C GLU A 501 21.15 14.76 -10.40
N SER A 502 19.87 14.99 -10.74
CA SER A 502 18.74 14.74 -9.84
C SER A 502 18.68 13.27 -9.45
N PHE A 503 18.17 12.99 -8.27
CA PHE A 503 18.10 11.63 -7.74
C PHE A 503 16.92 11.45 -6.78
N TYR A 504 16.63 10.21 -6.46
CA TYR A 504 15.74 9.88 -5.36
C TYR A 504 16.48 9.03 -4.33
N VAL A 505 15.95 9.01 -3.12
CA VAL A 505 16.36 8.10 -2.05
C VAL A 505 15.13 7.41 -1.47
N ARG A 506 15.25 6.10 -1.24
CA ARG A 506 14.25 5.28 -0.55
C ARG A 506 14.91 4.38 0.47
N LEU A 507 14.13 3.85 1.40
CA LEU A 507 14.63 3.01 2.48
C LEU A 507 14.04 1.61 2.39
N ARG A 508 14.78 0.65 2.93
CA ARG A 508 14.29 -0.64 3.39
C ARG A 508 15.08 -1.07 4.62
N GLY A 509 14.59 -2.03 5.34
CA GLY A 509 15.32 -2.70 6.41
C GLY A 509 14.61 -3.97 6.83
N SER A 510 15.29 -4.81 7.61
CA SER A 510 14.75 -6.09 8.04
C SER A 510 15.20 -6.49 9.44
N ASP A 511 14.64 -7.59 9.93
CA ASP A 511 15.07 -8.27 11.15
C ASP A 511 16.46 -8.93 11.03
N GLY A 512 17.04 -8.99 9.82
CA GLY A 512 18.35 -9.56 9.57
C GLY A 512 18.41 -11.09 9.57
N ASN A 513 17.31 -11.77 9.80
CA ASN A 513 17.30 -13.23 9.89
C ASN A 513 17.60 -13.91 8.54
N ARG A 514 17.18 -13.28 7.44
CA ARG A 514 17.34 -13.84 6.10
C ARG A 514 17.66 -12.74 5.10
N HIS A 515 18.86 -12.79 4.54
CA HIS A 515 19.30 -11.88 3.48
C HIS A 515 20.43 -12.49 2.66
N GLY A 516 20.67 -11.93 1.49
CA GLY A 516 21.76 -12.30 0.61
C GLY A 516 22.13 -11.14 -0.31
N ALA A 517 23.12 -11.34 -1.17
CA ALA A 517 23.37 -10.40 -2.24
C ALA A 517 22.15 -10.32 -3.16
N GLY A 518 21.68 -9.11 -3.43
CA GLY A 518 20.53 -8.88 -4.30
C GLY A 518 20.75 -9.33 -5.74
N TYR A 519 19.70 -9.22 -6.56
CA TYR A 519 19.65 -9.69 -7.95
C TYR A 519 20.86 -9.27 -8.82
N LEU A 520 21.35 -8.05 -8.65
CA LEU A 520 22.54 -7.53 -9.36
C LEU A 520 23.84 -7.72 -8.55
N GLY A 521 23.81 -8.53 -7.49
CA GLY A 521 24.97 -8.90 -6.68
C GLY A 521 25.35 -7.90 -5.60
N ALA A 522 26.33 -8.28 -4.78
CA ALA A 522 26.75 -7.53 -3.60
C ALA A 522 27.29 -6.11 -3.91
N SER A 523 27.75 -5.84 -5.13
CA SER A 523 28.19 -4.50 -5.55
C SER A 523 27.03 -3.51 -5.69
N VAL A 524 25.81 -3.99 -5.83
CA VAL A 524 24.57 -3.19 -5.97
C VAL A 524 23.71 -3.31 -4.73
N ASP A 525 23.55 -4.50 -4.22
CA ASP A 525 22.70 -4.84 -3.09
C ASP A 525 23.38 -5.87 -2.16
N PRO A 526 24.11 -5.43 -1.13
CA PRO A 526 24.87 -6.34 -0.26
C PRO A 526 24.01 -7.14 0.72
N HIS A 527 22.80 -6.67 1.04
CA HIS A 527 21.90 -7.24 2.05
C HIS A 527 20.45 -7.36 1.56
N GLY A 528 20.28 -7.77 0.30
CA GLY A 528 18.96 -7.93 -0.31
C GLY A 528 18.13 -9.05 0.32
N PRO A 529 16.81 -8.96 0.26
CA PRO A 529 15.94 -10.07 0.61
C PRO A 529 16.17 -11.26 -0.33
N ILE A 530 15.86 -12.45 0.14
CA ILE A 530 16.03 -13.70 -0.64
C ILE A 530 14.68 -14.35 -0.94
N VAL A 531 14.66 -15.18 -1.96
CA VAL A 531 13.58 -16.13 -2.21
C VAL A 531 13.68 -17.28 -1.19
N HIS A 532 12.57 -17.67 -0.59
CA HIS A 532 12.55 -18.77 0.36
C HIS A 532 12.53 -20.12 -0.37
N ALA A 533 13.28 -21.06 0.16
CA ALA A 533 13.17 -22.45 -0.30
C ALA A 533 11.83 -23.06 0.16
N PRO A 534 11.25 -24.00 -0.62
CA PRO A 534 10.06 -24.73 -0.20
C PRO A 534 10.21 -25.31 1.21
N GLY A 535 9.19 -25.14 2.04
CA GLY A 535 9.19 -25.56 3.45
C GLY A 535 9.94 -24.65 4.41
N ASN A 536 10.53 -23.55 3.93
CA ASN A 536 11.24 -22.57 4.76
C ASN A 536 10.71 -21.13 4.59
N GLY A 537 9.45 -20.99 4.21
CA GLY A 537 8.80 -19.73 3.91
C GLY A 537 8.00 -19.13 5.07
N ASP A 538 8.37 -19.41 6.33
CA ASP A 538 7.70 -18.78 7.48
C ASP A 538 7.88 -17.26 7.43
N PRO A 539 6.80 -16.49 7.18
CA PRO A 539 6.89 -15.04 7.04
C PRO A 539 7.28 -14.34 8.34
N TRP A 540 6.96 -14.92 9.49
CA TRP A 540 7.31 -14.36 10.81
C TRP A 540 8.81 -14.41 11.13
N ALA A 541 9.55 -15.25 10.42
CA ALA A 541 11.00 -15.39 10.55
C ALA A 541 11.80 -14.57 9.53
N ASP A 542 11.14 -13.66 8.79
CA ASP A 542 11.79 -12.81 7.79
C ASP A 542 10.90 -11.59 7.51
N THR A 543 11.06 -10.57 8.33
CA THR A 543 10.24 -9.37 8.29
C THR A 543 11.01 -8.17 7.73
N TRP A 544 10.36 -7.43 6.85
CA TRP A 544 10.93 -6.27 6.15
C TRP A 544 10.04 -5.05 6.27
N PHE A 545 10.66 -3.86 6.19
CA PHE A 545 9.96 -2.61 5.93
C PHE A 545 10.54 -1.94 4.68
N TYR A 546 9.70 -1.18 3.99
CA TYR A 546 10.09 -0.33 2.86
C TYR A 546 9.47 1.07 3.01
N SER A 547 10.09 2.08 2.40
CA SER A 547 9.51 3.41 2.32
C SER A 547 9.38 3.88 0.88
N ASN A 548 8.40 4.71 0.59
CA ASN A 548 8.35 5.48 -0.63
C ASN A 548 9.51 6.49 -0.69
N PRO A 549 9.87 7.00 -1.88
CA PRO A 549 11.06 7.82 -2.07
C PRO A 549 10.89 9.26 -1.58
N VAL A 550 12.04 9.93 -1.41
CA VAL A 550 12.17 11.39 -1.41
C VAL A 550 12.99 11.78 -2.64
N PHE A 551 12.54 12.77 -3.40
CA PHE A 551 13.22 13.24 -4.61
C PHE A 551 14.10 14.46 -4.34
N VAL A 552 15.22 14.54 -5.04
CA VAL A 552 16.15 15.67 -5.01
C VAL A 552 16.35 16.18 -6.43
N ASP A 553 15.86 17.37 -6.69
CA ASP A 553 16.06 18.07 -7.96
C ASP A 553 17.32 18.92 -7.87
N VAL A 554 18.34 18.53 -8.61
CA VAL A 554 19.57 19.32 -8.72
C VAL A 554 19.39 20.33 -9.83
N VAL A 555 19.43 21.62 -9.44
CA VAL A 555 19.39 22.72 -10.42
C VAL A 555 20.80 23.17 -10.71
N GLY A 556 21.09 23.43 -12.00
CA GLY A 556 22.39 23.91 -12.45
C GLY A 556 22.81 25.20 -11.75
N GLY A 557 24.09 25.32 -11.45
CA GLY A 557 24.70 26.56 -11.01
C GLY A 557 24.90 27.51 -12.19
#